data_cb4bbc760e35bae6bfd9ca8f011c674c
#
_entry.id   cb4bbc760e35bae6bfd9ca8f011c674c
#
_cell.length_a   1.000
_cell.length_b   1.000
_cell.length_c   1.000
_cell.angle_alpha   90.00
_cell.angle_beta   90.00
_cell.angle_gamma   90.00
#
_symmetry.space_group_name_H-M   'P 1'
#
loop_
_entity.id
_entity.type
_entity.pdbx_description
1 polymer ?
#
loop_
_entity_poly.entity_id
_entity_poly.type
_entity_poly.pdbx_seq_one_letter_code
_entity_poly.pdbx_strand_id
1 'polypeptide(L)'
;NMMDKKSGLLYISISVMVVVVIVLGVILTLDREEPNIYVQTEVNQKDIYWNLQTPIRVEVADKSKLKSFETILIDDQKEYVLENELINEDTNSGILTFEIKPFKATDGFKATNAILRVKAKDSSSWNFFAGNETIKDTNLIIDRRSPQASVISNSYMIKQGGSGILIVEINDENLKDYYVTFNDEVIFELFPFHKKNFYISIITWPIDLKEFQGVKVVAIDMAGNKAS
;
A
#
# COMPACT_ATOMS: atom_id res chain seq x y z
N ASN A 1 -42.87 53.71 31.37
CA ASN A 1 -42.46 53.52 29.98
C ASN A 1 -40.92 53.43 29.75
N MET A 2 -40.11 53.89 30.70
CA MET A 2 -38.65 53.79 30.61
C MET A 2 -38.09 52.48 31.21
N MET A 3 -38.80 51.87 32.16
CA MET A 3 -38.52 50.58 32.77
C MET A 3 -38.80 49.41 31.80
N ASP A 4 -39.83 49.55 30.99
CA ASP A 4 -40.22 48.52 29.99
C ASP A 4 -39.18 48.37 28.83
N LYS A 5 -38.58 49.47 28.41
CA LYS A 5 -37.51 49.44 27.40
C LYS A 5 -36.20 48.81 27.92
N LYS A 6 -35.85 49.00 29.21
CA LYS A 6 -34.64 48.41 29.80
C LYS A 6 -34.79 46.89 30.00
N SER A 7 -35.96 46.43 30.40
CA SER A 7 -36.23 44.99 30.51
C SER A 7 -36.25 44.29 29.15
N GLY A 8 -36.83 44.91 28.11
CA GLY A 8 -36.80 44.40 26.76
C GLY A 8 -35.39 44.28 26.20
N LEU A 9 -34.53 45.30 26.44
CA LEU A 9 -33.13 45.25 26.01
C LEU A 9 -32.33 44.14 26.74
N LEU A 10 -32.63 43.90 28.02
CA LEU A 10 -32.03 42.85 28.82
C LEU A 10 -32.40 41.45 28.27
N TYR A 11 -33.67 41.22 27.95
CA TYR A 11 -34.12 39.95 27.36
C TYR A 11 -33.47 39.68 26.00
N ILE A 12 -33.34 40.73 25.16
CA ILE A 12 -32.65 40.61 23.86
C ILE A 12 -31.16 40.24 24.06
N SER A 13 -30.47 40.89 24.98
CA SER A 13 -29.05 40.60 25.26
C SER A 13 -28.85 39.18 25.82
N ILE A 14 -29.72 38.71 26.70
CA ILE A 14 -29.68 37.33 27.22
C ILE A 14 -29.95 36.33 26.09
N SER A 15 -30.94 36.59 25.25
CA SER A 15 -31.27 35.73 24.10
C SER A 15 -30.10 35.64 23.13
N VAL A 16 -29.45 36.76 22.81
CA VAL A 16 -28.26 36.77 21.95
C VAL A 16 -27.09 35.99 22.59
N MET A 17 -26.88 36.17 23.91
CA MET A 17 -25.83 35.44 24.62
C MET A 17 -26.08 33.94 24.61
N VAL A 18 -27.32 33.49 24.81
CA VAL A 18 -27.69 32.06 24.74
C VAL A 18 -27.44 31.51 23.35
N VAL A 19 -27.82 32.23 22.30
CA VAL A 19 -27.56 31.81 20.91
C VAL A 19 -26.06 31.70 20.65
N VAL A 20 -25.27 32.69 21.11
CA VAL A 20 -23.81 32.64 20.97
C VAL A 20 -23.19 31.43 21.67
N VAL A 21 -23.65 31.13 22.91
CA VAL A 21 -23.17 29.95 23.66
C VAL A 21 -23.54 28.66 22.96
N ILE A 22 -24.74 28.54 22.41
CA ILE A 22 -25.18 27.37 21.64
C ILE A 22 -24.30 27.21 20.38
N VAL A 23 -24.09 28.28 19.63
CA VAL A 23 -23.28 28.28 18.42
C VAL A 23 -21.83 27.90 18.75
N LEU A 24 -21.24 28.47 19.80
CA LEU A 24 -19.92 28.10 20.29
C LEU A 24 -19.86 26.62 20.69
N GLY A 25 -20.87 26.14 21.42
CA GLY A 25 -20.98 24.72 21.80
C GLY A 25 -21.01 23.81 20.59
N VAL A 26 -21.80 24.12 19.57
CA VAL A 26 -21.86 23.37 18.32
C VAL A 26 -20.49 23.39 17.59
N ILE A 27 -19.86 24.57 17.49
CA ILE A 27 -18.55 24.72 16.83
C ILE A 27 -17.46 23.88 17.54
N LEU A 28 -17.52 23.78 18.87
CA LEU A 28 -16.57 23.00 19.66
C LEU A 28 -16.77 21.47 19.53
N THR A 29 -17.95 21.02 19.12
CA THR A 29 -18.27 19.60 18.93
C THR A 29 -18.05 19.12 17.49
N LEU A 30 -17.80 20.05 16.55
CA LEU A 30 -17.52 19.68 15.15
C LEU A 30 -16.16 19.02 15.03
N ASP A 31 -16.13 17.90 14.35
CA ASP A 31 -14.89 17.23 13.99
C ASP A 31 -14.14 18.04 12.93
N ARG A 32 -12.90 18.42 13.25
CA ARG A 32 -12.00 19.19 12.38
C ARG A 32 -10.77 18.41 11.97
N GLU A 33 -10.66 17.18 12.47
CA GLU A 33 -9.54 16.32 12.09
C GLU A 33 -9.74 15.84 10.66
N GLU A 34 -8.65 15.77 9.91
CA GLU A 34 -8.66 15.28 8.55
C GLU A 34 -8.41 13.76 8.54
N PRO A 35 -8.94 13.02 7.56
CA PRO A 35 -8.65 11.60 7.39
C PRO A 35 -7.13 11.33 7.30
N ASN A 36 -6.68 10.30 7.99
CA ASN A 36 -5.30 9.83 7.91
C ASN A 36 -5.19 8.74 6.85
N ILE A 37 -4.26 8.91 5.90
CA ILE A 37 -4.04 7.98 4.81
C ILE A 37 -2.70 7.26 5.03
N TYR A 38 -2.74 5.93 5.04
CA TYR A 38 -1.58 5.06 5.14
C TYR A 38 -1.49 4.20 3.89
N VAL A 39 -0.42 4.38 3.12
CA VAL A 39 -0.09 3.49 2.02
C VAL A 39 0.88 2.47 2.58
N GLN A 40 0.46 1.21 2.63
CA GLN A 40 1.27 0.16 3.22
C GLN A 40 2.34 -0.29 2.23
N THR A 41 3.57 -0.06 2.66
CA THR A 41 4.74 -0.71 2.12
C THR A 41 5.23 -1.73 3.14
N GLU A 42 5.76 -2.83 2.69
CA GLU A 42 6.30 -3.87 3.58
C GLU A 42 7.54 -3.43 4.37
N VAL A 43 8.09 -2.25 4.10
CA VAL A 43 9.25 -1.68 4.82
C VAL A 43 9.10 -0.17 4.87
N ASN A 44 9.63 0.47 5.91
CA ASN A 44 9.76 1.94 6.07
C ASN A 44 10.64 2.57 4.96
N GLN A 45 10.19 2.55 3.74
CA GLN A 45 10.88 3.12 2.59
C GLN A 45 10.25 4.44 2.17
N LYS A 46 11.08 5.35 1.72
CA LYS A 46 10.65 6.65 1.18
C LYS A 46 9.89 6.49 -0.13
N ASP A 47 10.27 5.49 -0.93
CA ASP A 47 9.70 5.20 -2.23
C ASP A 47 9.15 3.78 -2.27
N ILE A 48 8.04 3.60 -2.96
CA ILE A 48 7.39 2.30 -3.17
C ILE A 48 7.75 1.82 -4.57
N TYR A 49 8.28 0.60 -4.67
CA TYR A 49 8.46 -0.07 -5.95
C TYR A 49 7.14 -0.74 -6.36
N TRP A 50 6.75 -0.57 -7.61
CA TRP A 50 5.53 -1.17 -8.13
C TRP A 50 5.70 -1.67 -9.56
N ASN A 51 5.25 -2.90 -9.81
CA ASN A 51 5.26 -3.51 -11.14
C ASN A 51 3.94 -3.31 -11.91
N LEU A 52 3.01 -2.52 -11.38
CA LEU A 52 1.65 -2.30 -11.89
C LEU A 52 0.73 -3.53 -11.81
N GLN A 53 1.21 -4.67 -11.33
CA GLN A 53 0.47 -5.94 -11.26
C GLN A 53 0.13 -6.34 -9.82
N THR A 54 1.07 -6.14 -8.89
CA THR A 54 0.83 -6.41 -7.48
C THR A 54 -0.11 -5.36 -6.87
N PRO A 55 -1.09 -5.76 -6.05
CA PRO A 55 -1.96 -4.79 -5.39
C PRO A 55 -1.17 -3.96 -4.38
N ILE A 56 -1.49 -2.66 -4.30
CA ILE A 56 -1.00 -1.77 -3.23
C ILE A 56 -2.11 -1.63 -2.20
N ARG A 57 -1.81 -1.92 -0.95
CA ARG A 57 -2.77 -1.77 0.14
C ARG A 57 -2.77 -0.35 0.68
N VAL A 58 -3.95 0.23 0.79
CA VAL A 58 -4.17 1.56 1.36
C VAL A 58 -5.15 1.45 2.52
N GLU A 59 -4.82 2.12 3.61
CA GLU A 59 -5.70 2.27 4.77
C GLU A 59 -5.99 3.75 4.97
N VAL A 60 -7.27 4.07 5.13
CA VAL A 60 -7.75 5.41 5.48
C VAL A 60 -8.46 5.31 6.82
N ALA A 61 -8.06 6.13 7.77
CA ALA A 61 -8.64 6.14 9.11
C ALA A 61 -9.06 7.56 9.51
N ASP A 62 -10.27 7.67 10.05
CA ASP A 62 -10.82 8.91 10.58
C ASP A 62 -11.75 8.65 11.78
N LYS A 63 -11.93 9.61 12.65
CA LYS A 63 -12.89 9.54 13.75
C LYS A 63 -14.33 9.63 13.26
N SER A 64 -14.53 10.45 12.23
CA SER A 64 -15.80 10.55 11.52
C SER A 64 -15.89 9.41 10.49
N LYS A 65 -17.12 9.15 10.03
CA LYS A 65 -17.32 8.23 8.91
C LYS A 65 -16.70 8.79 7.64
N LEU A 66 -16.06 7.94 6.86
CA LEU A 66 -15.53 8.30 5.55
C LEU A 66 -16.68 8.44 4.53
N LYS A 67 -16.59 9.42 3.65
CA LYS A 67 -17.58 9.73 2.63
C LYS A 67 -17.19 9.21 1.26
N SER A 68 -15.94 9.42 0.88
CA SER A 68 -15.42 9.01 -0.42
C SER A 68 -13.90 8.89 -0.40
N PHE A 69 -13.39 8.11 -1.34
CA PHE A 69 -11.97 8.12 -1.66
C PHE A 69 -11.77 8.10 -3.18
N GLU A 70 -10.62 8.61 -3.60
CA GLU A 70 -10.16 8.58 -4.98
C GLU A 70 -8.68 8.27 -5.01
N THR A 71 -8.26 7.38 -5.92
CA THR A 71 -6.85 7.07 -6.15
C THR A 71 -6.48 7.38 -7.59
N ILE A 72 -5.40 8.13 -7.76
CA ILE A 72 -4.94 8.63 -9.05
C ILE A 72 -3.46 8.26 -9.19
N LEU A 73 -3.11 7.66 -10.32
CA LEU A 73 -1.72 7.51 -10.74
C LEU A 73 -1.35 8.68 -11.63
N ILE A 74 -0.29 9.39 -11.29
CA ILE A 74 0.16 10.58 -12.00
C ILE A 74 1.56 10.32 -12.56
N ASP A 75 1.71 10.41 -13.88
CA ASP A 75 3.00 10.53 -14.53
C ASP A 75 3.25 11.99 -14.95
N ASP A 76 4.41 12.28 -15.53
CA ASP A 76 4.78 13.66 -15.92
C ASP A 76 3.79 14.34 -16.87
N GLN A 77 2.88 13.61 -17.50
CA GLN A 77 2.02 14.10 -18.59
C GLN A 77 0.53 13.86 -18.38
N LYS A 78 0.16 12.83 -17.59
CA LYS A 78 -1.23 12.37 -17.48
C LYS A 78 -1.59 11.91 -16.08
N GLU A 79 -2.86 12.08 -15.77
CA GLU A 79 -3.50 11.51 -14.59
C GLU A 79 -4.38 10.34 -15.00
N TYR A 80 -4.26 9.23 -14.27
CA TYR A 80 -5.05 8.02 -14.48
C TYR A 80 -5.81 7.72 -13.19
N VAL A 81 -7.13 7.85 -13.23
CA VAL A 81 -7.98 7.48 -12.10
C VAL A 81 -7.98 5.95 -12.00
N LEU A 82 -7.49 5.44 -10.87
CA LEU A 82 -7.44 4.00 -10.59
C LEU A 82 -8.74 3.54 -9.95
N GLU A 83 -9.19 4.26 -8.93
CA GLU A 83 -10.43 4.00 -8.21
C GLU A 83 -11.05 5.31 -7.75
N ASN A 84 -12.39 5.38 -7.78
CA ASN A 84 -13.16 6.50 -7.24
C ASN A 84 -14.48 5.94 -6.73
N GLU A 85 -14.65 5.92 -5.41
CA GLU A 85 -15.81 5.33 -4.76
C GLU A 85 -16.44 6.26 -3.73
N LEU A 86 -17.77 6.25 -3.69
CA LEU A 86 -18.57 6.76 -2.58
C LEU A 86 -18.77 5.63 -1.58
N ILE A 87 -18.43 5.89 -0.33
CA ILE A 87 -18.50 4.89 0.73
C ILE A 87 -19.92 4.84 1.30
N ASN A 88 -20.50 3.64 1.39
CA ASN A 88 -21.81 3.46 1.98
C ASN A 88 -21.76 3.75 3.50
N GLU A 89 -22.59 4.66 3.97
CA GLU A 89 -22.65 5.08 5.37
C GLU A 89 -22.98 3.93 6.35
N ASP A 90 -23.73 2.93 5.91
CA ASP A 90 -24.16 1.81 6.79
C ASP A 90 -23.01 0.85 7.14
N THR A 91 -21.98 0.76 6.30
CA THR A 91 -20.83 -0.13 6.49
C THR A 91 -19.57 0.60 6.98
N ASN A 92 -19.65 1.89 7.17
CA ASN A 92 -18.53 2.77 7.42
C ASN A 92 -18.19 2.86 8.91
N SER A 93 -17.08 2.28 9.31
CA SER A 93 -16.55 2.26 10.68
C SER A 93 -15.55 3.38 10.98
N GLY A 94 -15.30 4.30 10.05
CA GLY A 94 -14.21 5.28 10.14
C GLY A 94 -12.83 4.71 9.77
N ILE A 95 -12.72 3.41 9.50
CA ILE A 95 -11.51 2.77 8.99
C ILE A 95 -11.89 2.02 7.71
N LEU A 96 -11.21 2.35 6.63
CA LEU A 96 -11.35 1.70 5.34
C LEU A 96 -10.00 1.16 4.89
N THR A 97 -9.96 -0.12 4.57
CA THR A 97 -8.79 -0.75 3.94
C THR A 97 -9.21 -1.26 2.58
N PHE A 98 -8.45 -0.89 1.55
CA PHE A 98 -8.67 -1.34 0.19
C PHE A 98 -7.34 -1.63 -0.51
N GLU A 99 -7.40 -2.37 -1.60
CA GLU A 99 -6.26 -2.68 -2.43
C GLU A 99 -6.43 -2.05 -3.81
N ILE A 100 -5.44 -1.27 -4.23
CA ILE A 100 -5.38 -0.75 -5.59
C ILE A 100 -5.14 -1.93 -6.52
N LYS A 101 -6.09 -2.16 -7.42
CA LYS A 101 -6.05 -3.26 -8.39
C LYS A 101 -4.94 -3.08 -9.42
N PRO A 102 -4.50 -4.18 -10.07
CA PRO A 102 -3.53 -4.10 -11.15
C PRO A 102 -3.90 -3.04 -12.18
N PHE A 103 -2.96 -2.17 -12.48
CA PHE A 103 -3.14 -1.15 -13.50
C PHE A 103 -2.72 -1.71 -14.85
N LYS A 104 -3.69 -1.86 -15.74
CA LYS A 104 -3.40 -2.18 -17.14
C LYS A 104 -2.93 -0.91 -17.81
N ALA A 105 -1.61 -0.80 -17.96
CA ALA A 105 -1.03 0.31 -18.70
C ALA A 105 -1.67 0.39 -20.10
N THR A 106 -2.38 1.47 -20.36
CA THR A 106 -2.87 1.78 -21.69
C THR A 106 -1.68 2.09 -22.60
N ASP A 107 -1.84 1.92 -23.91
CA ASP A 107 -0.80 2.24 -24.87
C ASP A 107 -0.24 3.64 -24.62
N GLY A 108 1.05 3.70 -24.27
CA GLY A 108 1.75 4.95 -23.99
C GLY A 108 2.22 5.18 -22.56
N PHE A 109 1.77 4.44 -21.54
CA PHE A 109 2.32 4.55 -20.20
C PHE A 109 3.71 3.89 -20.14
N LYS A 110 4.75 4.72 -20.12
CA LYS A 110 6.16 4.28 -20.10
C LYS A 110 6.93 4.81 -18.89
N ALA A 111 6.24 5.48 -17.97
CA ALA A 111 6.88 6.07 -16.82
C ALA A 111 7.66 5.04 -16.00
N THR A 112 8.83 5.43 -15.52
CA THR A 112 9.65 4.71 -14.53
C THR A 112 9.46 5.29 -13.14
N ASN A 113 8.92 6.53 -13.04
CA ASN A 113 8.54 7.16 -11.80
C ASN A 113 7.12 7.70 -11.96
N ALA A 114 6.32 7.58 -10.93
CA ALA A 114 4.97 8.07 -10.89
C ALA A 114 4.62 8.54 -9.46
N ILE A 115 3.52 9.27 -9.31
CA ILE A 115 2.98 9.64 -8.01
C ILE A 115 1.64 8.92 -7.86
N LEU A 116 1.49 8.20 -6.77
CA LEU A 116 0.21 7.70 -6.31
C LEU A 116 -0.43 8.77 -5.42
N ARG A 117 -1.48 9.41 -5.90
CA ARG A 117 -2.29 10.34 -5.14
C ARG A 117 -3.51 9.64 -4.59
N VAL A 118 -3.66 9.68 -3.27
CA VAL A 118 -4.86 9.21 -2.59
C VAL A 118 -5.55 10.41 -1.98
N LYS A 119 -6.82 10.60 -2.32
CA LYS A 119 -7.71 11.60 -1.73
C LYS A 119 -8.74 10.88 -0.89
N ALA A 120 -8.97 11.35 0.31
CA ALA A 120 -10.01 10.81 1.19
C ALA A 120 -10.80 11.95 1.80
N LYS A 121 -12.11 11.76 1.91
CA LYS A 121 -13.04 12.72 2.47
C LYS A 121 -13.92 12.08 3.53
N ASP A 122 -14.08 12.76 4.65
CA ASP A 122 -15.00 12.34 5.71
C ASP A 122 -16.41 12.87 5.52
N SER A 123 -17.33 12.44 6.38
CA SER A 123 -18.72 12.92 6.45
C SER A 123 -18.97 13.84 7.65
N SER A 124 -17.93 14.48 8.19
CA SER A 124 -18.07 15.44 9.28
C SER A 124 -18.94 16.63 8.89
N SER A 125 -19.56 17.26 9.88
CA SER A 125 -20.35 18.48 9.67
C SER A 125 -19.48 19.75 9.56
N TRP A 126 -18.16 19.60 9.57
CA TRP A 126 -17.24 20.70 9.38
C TRP A 126 -17.38 21.31 7.98
N ASN A 127 -17.01 22.57 7.83
CA ASN A 127 -17.06 23.30 6.56
C ASN A 127 -18.43 23.23 5.87
N PHE A 128 -19.49 23.56 6.64
CA PHE A 128 -20.89 23.56 6.16
C PHE A 128 -21.33 22.20 5.59
N PHE A 129 -21.04 21.12 6.31
CA PHE A 129 -21.34 19.72 5.90
C PHE A 129 -20.54 19.25 4.67
N ALA A 130 -19.50 19.98 4.28
CA ALA A 130 -18.61 19.55 3.21
C ALA A 130 -17.67 18.42 3.64
N GLY A 131 -17.37 18.31 4.95
CA GLY A 131 -16.39 17.39 5.51
C GLY A 131 -14.96 17.90 5.40
N ASN A 132 -14.03 17.14 5.96
CA ASN A 132 -12.61 17.37 5.80
C ASN A 132 -12.06 16.49 4.65
N GLU A 133 -11.04 16.97 3.97
CA GLU A 133 -10.40 16.26 2.86
C GLU A 133 -8.89 16.23 3.06
N THR A 134 -8.30 15.06 2.90
CA THR A 134 -6.85 14.85 2.89
C THR A 134 -6.41 14.36 1.52
N ILE A 135 -5.28 14.87 1.06
CA ILE A 135 -4.59 14.43 -0.14
C ILE A 135 -3.20 13.96 0.26
N LYS A 136 -2.88 12.72 -0.08
CA LYS A 136 -1.55 12.15 0.14
C LYS A 136 -0.92 11.71 -1.16
N ASP A 137 0.23 12.28 -1.46
CA ASP A 137 1.07 11.90 -2.58
C ASP A 137 2.19 10.97 -2.10
N THR A 138 2.36 9.87 -2.82
CA THR A 138 3.39 8.86 -2.55
C THR A 138 4.16 8.60 -3.83
N ASN A 139 5.49 8.72 -3.77
CA ASN A 139 6.34 8.43 -4.93
C ASN A 139 6.38 6.93 -5.20
N LEU A 140 6.21 6.57 -6.46
CA LEU A 140 6.32 5.20 -6.95
C LEU A 140 7.51 5.10 -7.91
N ILE A 141 8.29 4.04 -7.76
CA ILE A 141 9.28 3.59 -8.74
C ILE A 141 8.64 2.42 -9.50
N ILE A 142 8.43 2.62 -10.80
CA ILE A 142 7.78 1.61 -11.64
C ILE A 142 8.84 0.68 -12.21
N ASP A 143 8.88 -0.54 -11.71
CA ASP A 143 9.77 -1.59 -12.21
C ASP A 143 8.96 -2.78 -12.75
N ARG A 144 9.14 -3.06 -14.03
CA ARG A 144 8.45 -4.14 -14.76
C ARG A 144 9.39 -5.29 -15.13
N ARG A 145 10.67 -5.20 -14.75
CA ARG A 145 11.67 -6.18 -15.08
C ARG A 145 11.81 -7.20 -13.97
N SER A 146 11.65 -8.46 -14.32
CA SER A 146 11.91 -9.54 -13.36
C SER A 146 13.40 -9.74 -13.14
N PRO A 147 13.81 -10.18 -11.95
CA PRO A 147 15.16 -10.63 -11.68
C PRO A 147 15.61 -11.69 -12.68
N GLN A 148 16.90 -11.74 -12.96
CA GLN A 148 17.48 -12.77 -13.82
C GLN A 148 18.25 -13.76 -12.97
N ALA A 149 17.75 -15.00 -12.88
CA ALA A 149 18.39 -16.08 -12.14
C ALA A 149 18.94 -17.13 -13.11
N SER A 150 20.19 -17.52 -12.92
CA SER A 150 20.89 -18.52 -13.74
C SER A 150 21.60 -19.52 -12.86
N VAL A 151 21.42 -20.81 -13.15
CA VAL A 151 22.17 -21.87 -12.47
C VAL A 151 23.58 -21.97 -13.12
N ILE A 152 24.60 -21.74 -12.28
CA ILE A 152 26.01 -21.77 -12.71
C ILE A 152 26.59 -23.15 -12.54
N SER A 153 26.26 -23.81 -11.42
CA SER A 153 26.71 -25.18 -11.15
C SER A 153 25.76 -25.88 -10.23
N ASN A 154 25.55 -27.16 -10.43
CA ASN A 154 24.74 -28.02 -9.59
C ASN A 154 25.27 -29.45 -9.51
N SER A 155 24.91 -30.16 -8.45
CA SER A 155 25.15 -31.60 -8.35
C SER A 155 24.22 -32.37 -9.29
N TYR A 156 24.76 -33.18 -10.16
CA TYR A 156 24.01 -33.89 -11.21
C TYR A 156 23.05 -34.96 -10.68
N MET A 157 23.37 -35.57 -9.57
CA MET A 157 22.55 -36.65 -8.99
C MET A 157 22.50 -36.50 -7.47
N ILE A 158 21.27 -36.38 -6.97
CA ILE A 158 20.96 -36.44 -5.52
C ILE A 158 20.05 -37.63 -5.33
N LYS A 159 20.40 -38.53 -4.42
CA LYS A 159 19.51 -39.63 -4.01
C LYS A 159 18.57 -39.13 -2.91
N GLN A 160 17.42 -39.76 -2.78
CA GLN A 160 16.54 -39.51 -1.65
C GLN A 160 17.30 -39.66 -0.32
N GLY A 161 17.20 -38.69 0.57
CA GLY A 161 18.00 -38.57 1.79
C GLY A 161 19.41 -38.02 1.60
N GLY A 162 19.86 -37.78 0.38
CA GLY A 162 21.16 -37.16 0.07
C GLY A 162 21.07 -35.66 -0.13
N SER A 163 22.24 -35.02 -0.17
CA SER A 163 22.39 -33.59 -0.38
C SER A 163 23.21 -33.26 -1.61
N GLY A 164 22.98 -32.10 -2.20
CA GLY A 164 23.73 -31.54 -3.30
C GLY A 164 24.00 -30.06 -3.12
N ILE A 165 24.90 -29.52 -3.95
CA ILE A 165 25.26 -28.12 -3.98
C ILE A 165 24.67 -27.49 -5.23
N LEU A 166 24.12 -26.27 -5.07
CA LEU A 166 23.64 -25.43 -6.13
C LEU A 166 24.31 -24.06 -6.04
N ILE A 167 24.91 -23.63 -7.14
CA ILE A 167 25.47 -22.28 -7.28
C ILE A 167 24.69 -21.55 -8.35
N VAL A 168 24.20 -20.35 -8.01
CA VAL A 168 23.38 -19.52 -8.88
C VAL A 168 23.92 -18.10 -8.98
N GLU A 169 23.65 -17.45 -10.09
CA GLU A 169 23.81 -16.02 -10.26
C GLU A 169 22.43 -15.39 -10.36
N ILE A 170 22.17 -14.36 -9.52
CA ILE A 170 20.92 -13.61 -9.54
C ILE A 170 21.26 -12.15 -9.76
N ASN A 171 20.80 -11.60 -10.88
CA ASN A 171 21.04 -10.22 -11.28
C ASN A 171 19.74 -9.42 -11.17
N ASP A 172 19.74 -8.51 -10.21
CA ASP A 172 18.72 -7.48 -10.01
C ASP A 172 19.28 -6.37 -9.13
N GLU A 173 18.82 -5.13 -9.34
CA GLU A 173 19.26 -3.97 -8.55
C GLU A 173 18.46 -3.83 -7.24
N ASN A 174 17.24 -4.34 -7.23
CA ASN A 174 16.27 -4.16 -6.15
C ASN A 174 15.75 -5.50 -5.62
N LEU A 175 16.64 -6.49 -5.54
CA LEU A 175 16.32 -7.83 -5.07
C LEU A 175 15.82 -7.79 -3.62
N LYS A 176 14.64 -8.37 -3.38
CA LYS A 176 13.98 -8.42 -2.08
C LYS A 176 14.15 -9.78 -1.42
N ASP A 177 13.85 -10.84 -2.14
CA ASP A 177 13.85 -12.20 -1.62
C ASP A 177 14.35 -13.21 -2.66
N TYR A 178 15.06 -14.24 -2.19
CA TYR A 178 15.60 -15.27 -3.07
C TYR A 178 15.84 -16.57 -2.28
N TYR A 179 15.43 -17.67 -2.88
CA TYR A 179 15.54 -19.00 -2.28
C TYR A 179 15.47 -20.10 -3.33
N VAL A 180 15.70 -21.32 -2.90
CA VAL A 180 15.52 -22.52 -3.72
C VAL A 180 14.35 -23.31 -3.20
N THR A 181 13.52 -23.85 -4.11
CA THR A 181 12.46 -24.81 -3.72
C THR A 181 12.77 -26.18 -4.30
N PHE A 182 12.44 -27.21 -3.52
CA PHE A 182 12.39 -28.58 -3.96
C PHE A 182 10.92 -29.03 -4.01
N ASN A 183 10.44 -29.40 -5.17
CA ASN A 183 9.05 -29.74 -5.47
C ASN A 183 8.02 -28.64 -5.10
N ASP A 184 8.42 -27.39 -5.00
CA ASP A 184 7.63 -26.27 -4.47
C ASP A 184 7.12 -26.45 -3.01
N GLU A 185 7.65 -27.44 -2.28
CA GLU A 185 7.23 -27.76 -0.91
C GLU A 185 8.31 -27.42 0.13
N VAL A 186 9.57 -27.67 -0.17
CA VAL A 186 10.69 -27.43 0.74
C VAL A 186 11.52 -26.27 0.26
N ILE A 187 11.80 -25.32 1.17
CA ILE A 187 12.58 -24.12 0.88
C ILE A 187 13.98 -24.28 1.45
N PHE A 188 14.99 -23.94 0.64
CA PHE A 188 16.39 -23.84 1.03
C PHE A 188 16.88 -22.42 0.82
N GLU A 189 17.62 -21.92 1.81
CA GLU A 189 18.21 -20.58 1.75
C GLU A 189 19.37 -20.53 0.75
N LEU A 190 19.55 -19.37 0.16
CA LEU A 190 20.68 -19.02 -0.68
C LEU A 190 21.60 -18.06 0.08
N PHE A 191 22.87 -18.40 0.19
CA PHE A 191 23.88 -17.62 0.89
C PHE A 191 24.82 -16.94 -0.12
N PRO A 192 25.26 -15.69 0.12
CA PRO A 192 26.23 -15.03 -0.74
C PRO A 192 27.50 -15.88 -0.90
N PHE A 193 27.98 -15.99 -2.13
CA PHE A 193 29.11 -16.86 -2.46
C PHE A 193 30.10 -16.21 -3.42
N HIS A 194 31.36 -16.18 -3.05
CA HIS A 194 32.51 -15.77 -3.84
C HIS A 194 32.51 -14.32 -4.33
N LYS A 195 31.54 -13.87 -5.11
CA LYS A 195 31.44 -12.51 -5.65
C LYS A 195 30.00 -12.00 -5.64
N LYS A 196 29.83 -10.72 -5.88
CA LYS A 196 28.50 -10.08 -5.95
C LYS A 196 27.59 -10.85 -6.91
N ASN A 197 26.31 -10.97 -6.55
CA ASN A 197 25.24 -11.63 -7.29
C ASN A 197 25.36 -13.15 -7.40
N PHE A 198 26.41 -13.77 -6.81
CA PHE A 198 26.55 -15.21 -6.74
C PHE A 198 26.11 -15.73 -5.38
N TYR A 199 25.39 -16.83 -5.41
CA TYR A 199 24.82 -17.45 -4.22
C TYR A 199 25.00 -18.96 -4.28
N ILE A 200 25.07 -19.57 -3.10
CA ILE A 200 25.19 -21.01 -2.93
C ILE A 200 24.09 -21.52 -2.00
N SER A 201 23.56 -22.68 -2.31
CA SER A 201 22.65 -23.43 -1.44
C SER A 201 23.07 -24.88 -1.33
N ILE A 202 22.85 -25.49 -0.15
CA ILE A 202 22.87 -26.93 0.01
C ILE A 202 21.43 -27.40 -0.01
N ILE A 203 21.06 -28.15 -1.04
CA ILE A 203 19.73 -28.72 -1.20
C ILE A 203 19.74 -30.18 -0.79
N THR A 204 18.68 -30.62 -0.14
CA THR A 204 18.52 -32.00 0.31
C THR A 204 17.25 -32.58 -0.26
N TRP A 205 17.31 -33.81 -0.76
CA TRP A 205 16.10 -34.54 -1.10
C TRP A 205 15.51 -35.14 0.18
N PRO A 206 14.38 -34.61 0.70
CA PRO A 206 13.77 -35.13 1.92
C PRO A 206 13.36 -36.60 1.76
N ILE A 207 13.52 -37.38 2.85
CA ILE A 207 13.23 -38.82 2.83
C ILE A 207 11.73 -39.14 2.64
N ASP A 208 10.88 -38.25 3.09
CA ASP A 208 9.43 -38.33 3.00
C ASP A 208 8.87 -37.95 1.62
N LEU A 209 9.63 -37.23 0.81
CA LEU A 209 9.27 -36.93 -0.57
C LEU A 209 9.72 -38.04 -1.54
N LYS A 210 8.77 -38.88 -1.94
CA LYS A 210 9.04 -40.06 -2.75
C LYS A 210 9.34 -39.75 -4.22
N GLU A 211 8.75 -38.68 -4.74
CA GLU A 211 8.86 -38.32 -6.16
C GLU A 211 9.60 -36.99 -6.33
N PHE A 212 10.46 -36.96 -7.33
CA PHE A 212 11.14 -35.74 -7.74
C PHE A 212 10.33 -35.04 -8.84
N GLN A 213 9.88 -33.80 -8.57
CA GLN A 213 9.18 -32.95 -9.54
C GLN A 213 10.09 -31.86 -10.07
N GLY A 214 10.98 -31.31 -9.23
CA GLY A 214 11.93 -30.29 -9.66
C GLY A 214 12.57 -29.52 -8.53
N VAL A 215 13.66 -28.83 -8.89
CA VAL A 215 14.32 -27.81 -8.07
C VAL A 215 14.23 -26.49 -8.83
N LYS A 216 13.74 -25.44 -8.17
CA LYS A 216 13.61 -24.11 -8.77
C LYS A 216 14.33 -23.08 -7.92
N VAL A 217 14.98 -22.15 -8.59
CA VAL A 217 15.51 -20.93 -7.96
C VAL A 217 14.46 -19.86 -8.08
N VAL A 218 14.03 -19.30 -6.97
CA VAL A 218 13.06 -18.21 -6.92
C VAL A 218 13.77 -16.93 -6.55
N ALA A 219 13.54 -15.87 -7.30
CA ALA A 219 14.01 -14.53 -7.01
C ALA A 219 12.85 -13.54 -7.15
N ILE A 220 12.71 -12.65 -6.20
CA ILE A 220 11.62 -11.65 -6.13
C ILE A 220 12.27 -10.30 -5.87
N ASP A 221 11.91 -9.28 -6.65
CA ASP A 221 12.35 -7.90 -6.44
C ASP A 221 11.41 -7.11 -5.52
N MET A 222 11.78 -5.87 -5.24
CA MET A 222 10.97 -4.97 -4.40
C MET A 222 9.66 -4.54 -5.06
N ALA A 223 9.54 -4.61 -6.37
CA ALA A 223 8.31 -4.32 -7.10
C ALA A 223 7.34 -5.51 -7.13
N GLY A 224 7.79 -6.70 -6.69
CA GLY A 224 7.03 -7.93 -6.72
C GLY A 224 7.16 -8.72 -8.02
N ASN A 225 8.10 -8.35 -8.92
CA ASN A 225 8.38 -9.18 -10.08
C ASN A 225 9.11 -10.45 -9.63
N LYS A 226 8.78 -11.58 -10.26
CA LYS A 226 9.28 -12.90 -9.87
C LYS A 226 9.93 -13.59 -11.05
N ALA A 227 11.09 -14.23 -10.80
CA ALA A 227 11.71 -15.22 -11.63
C ALA A 227 11.71 -16.60 -10.94
N SER A 228 11.49 -17.69 -11.69
CA SER A 228 11.55 -19.05 -11.18
C SER A 228 11.83 -20.07 -12.29
#